data_09e7553e3410f276dff49229164537e7
#
_entry.id   09e7553e3410f276dff49229164537e7
#
_cell.length_a   1.000
_cell.length_b   1.000
_cell.length_c   1.000
_cell.angle_alpha   90.00
_cell.angle_beta   90.00
_cell.angle_gamma   90.00
#
_symmetry.space_group_name_H-M   'P 1'
#
loop_
_entity.id
_entity.type
_entity.pdbx_description
1 polymer ?
#
loop_
_entity_poly.entity_id
_entity_poly.type
_entity_poly.pdbx_seq_one_letter_code
_entity_poly.pdbx_strand_id
1 'polypeptide(L)'
;NYAADRDRPAVDGTSHLSPHLHFGEITPARVWRTVAAQAAGRSKPGLVRGAETFQRELLWREFAHHVLHHFPATPERPLDARFAKFSWRRSAALLRAWQRGETGIPMVDAGMRELRTTGTLHNRARMIVASFLTKHLRLHWREGARWFWNTLVDADLANNTLNWQWVAGCGADAAPYF
;
A
#
# COMPACT_ATOMS: atom_id res chain seq x y z
N ASN A 1 -12.43 -17.09 0.88
CA ASN A 1 -11.37 -17.30 1.89
C ASN A 1 -10.34 -16.15 1.81
N TYR A 2 -10.42 -15.20 2.76
CA TYR A 2 -9.58 -13.99 2.75
C TYR A 2 -8.08 -14.28 2.58
N ALA A 3 -7.53 -15.23 3.32
CA ALA A 3 -6.09 -15.55 3.25
C ALA A 3 -5.63 -16.06 1.87
N ALA A 4 -6.53 -16.67 1.10
CA ALA A 4 -6.23 -17.19 -0.23
C ALA A 4 -6.53 -16.16 -1.33
N ASP A 5 -7.58 -15.36 -1.15
CA ASP A 5 -8.13 -14.52 -2.21
C ASP A 5 -7.58 -13.09 -2.18
N ARG A 6 -7.13 -12.60 -1.01
CA ARG A 6 -6.58 -11.25 -0.85
C ARG A 6 -5.39 -10.90 -1.76
N ASP A 7 -4.69 -11.89 -2.24
CA ASP A 7 -3.49 -11.71 -3.09
C ASP A 7 -3.78 -11.82 -4.58
N ARG A 8 -5.07 -11.98 -4.95
CA ARG A 8 -5.53 -12.18 -6.32
C ARG A 8 -6.29 -10.95 -6.83
N PRO A 9 -5.65 -10.04 -7.61
CA PRO A 9 -6.30 -8.81 -8.08
C PRO A 9 -7.58 -9.02 -8.91
N ALA A 10 -7.71 -10.19 -9.57
CA ALA A 10 -8.88 -10.52 -10.37
C ALA A 10 -10.08 -11.03 -9.56
N VAL A 11 -9.95 -11.13 -8.24
CA VAL A 11 -10.98 -11.66 -7.34
C VAL A 11 -11.35 -10.58 -6.33
N ASP A 12 -12.63 -10.37 -6.10
CA ASP A 12 -13.12 -9.54 -5.00
C ASP A 12 -12.94 -10.28 -3.66
N GLY A 13 -11.68 -10.30 -3.18
CA GLY A 13 -11.23 -11.02 -1.99
C GLY A 13 -10.85 -10.12 -0.81
N THR A 14 -11.11 -8.81 -0.91
CA THR A 14 -10.74 -7.83 0.13
C THR A 14 -11.98 -7.30 0.86
N SER A 15 -11.76 -6.58 1.97
CA SER A 15 -12.86 -6.07 2.80
C SER A 15 -13.38 -4.72 2.36
N HIS A 16 -12.66 -4.00 1.51
CA HIS A 16 -12.92 -2.60 1.11
C HIS A 16 -13.08 -1.62 2.29
N LEU A 17 -12.57 -1.95 3.47
CA LEU A 17 -12.72 -1.13 4.68
C LEU A 17 -11.71 0.03 4.78
N SER A 18 -10.73 0.11 3.90
CA SER A 18 -9.66 1.12 4.01
C SER A 18 -10.16 2.58 3.96
N PRO A 19 -11.13 2.98 3.11
CA PRO A 19 -11.69 4.32 3.18
C PRO A 19 -12.43 4.59 4.49
N HIS A 20 -13.24 3.63 4.94
CA HIS A 20 -14.01 3.74 6.19
C HIS A 20 -13.11 3.84 7.43
N LEU A 21 -11.97 3.14 7.41
CA LEU A 21 -10.94 3.25 8.46
C LEU A 21 -10.20 4.58 8.38
N HIS A 22 -9.96 5.11 7.18
CA HIS A 22 -9.30 6.40 6.98
C HIS A 22 -10.16 7.54 7.50
N PHE A 23 -11.44 7.58 7.14
CA PHE A 23 -12.38 8.64 7.56
C PHE A 23 -12.95 8.42 8.96
N GLY A 24 -12.57 7.37 9.67
CA GLY A 24 -13.01 7.12 11.05
C GLY A 24 -14.46 6.66 11.19
N GLU A 25 -15.11 6.24 10.11
CA GLU A 25 -16.47 5.68 10.13
C GLU A 25 -16.52 4.37 10.92
N ILE A 26 -15.42 3.63 10.94
CA ILE A 26 -15.21 2.44 11.76
C ILE A 26 -13.81 2.45 12.37
N THR A 27 -13.69 2.07 13.64
CA THR A 27 -12.39 2.00 14.31
C THR A 27 -11.68 0.67 14.08
N PRO A 28 -10.34 0.64 13.99
CA PRO A 28 -9.56 -0.61 13.90
C PRO A 28 -9.88 -1.58 15.04
N ALA A 29 -10.07 -1.07 16.25
CA ALA A 29 -10.42 -1.88 17.42
C ALA A 29 -11.79 -2.57 17.28
N ARG A 30 -12.77 -1.92 16.65
CA ARG A 30 -14.07 -2.53 16.37
C ARG A 30 -13.94 -3.65 15.35
N VAL A 31 -13.23 -3.39 14.26
CA VAL A 31 -12.97 -4.39 13.22
C VAL A 31 -12.23 -5.59 13.80
N TRP A 32 -11.17 -5.35 14.59
CA TRP A 32 -10.42 -6.40 15.27
C TRP A 32 -11.30 -7.31 16.11
N ARG A 33 -12.12 -6.71 16.99
CA ARG A 33 -13.02 -7.46 17.87
C ARG A 33 -14.08 -8.25 17.10
N THR A 34 -14.61 -7.68 16.03
CA THR A 34 -15.61 -8.36 15.18
C THR A 34 -14.98 -9.57 14.49
N VAL A 35 -13.79 -9.44 13.93
CA VAL A 35 -13.06 -10.54 13.28
C VAL A 35 -12.72 -11.64 14.29
N ALA A 36 -12.22 -11.26 15.48
CA ALA A 36 -11.92 -12.22 16.54
C ALA A 36 -13.15 -13.00 17.00
N ALA A 37 -14.28 -12.30 17.21
CA ALA A 37 -15.55 -12.95 17.60
C ALA A 37 -16.07 -13.90 16.53
N GLN A 38 -15.92 -13.56 15.24
CA GLN A 38 -16.31 -14.44 14.15
C GLN A 38 -15.43 -15.69 14.01
N ALA A 39 -14.17 -15.61 14.43
CA ALA A 39 -13.24 -16.74 14.42
C ALA A 39 -13.37 -17.63 15.68
N ALA A 40 -13.81 -17.06 16.81
CA ALA A 40 -13.95 -17.77 18.07
C ALA A 40 -14.99 -18.92 17.97
N GLY A 41 -14.61 -20.08 18.48
CA GLY A 41 -15.47 -21.28 18.50
C GLY A 41 -15.73 -21.92 17.14
N ARG A 42 -15.06 -21.48 16.07
CA ARG A 42 -15.23 -22.08 14.74
C ARG A 42 -14.08 -23.01 14.39
N SER A 43 -14.41 -24.27 14.11
CA SER A 43 -13.44 -25.34 13.79
C SER A 43 -12.96 -25.34 12.32
N LYS A 44 -13.35 -24.35 11.50
CA LYS A 44 -12.95 -24.28 10.07
C LYS A 44 -11.56 -23.63 9.95
N PRO A 45 -10.49 -24.39 9.63
CA PRO A 45 -9.11 -23.87 9.60
C PRO A 45 -8.94 -22.66 8.66
N GLY A 46 -9.63 -22.65 7.53
CA GLY A 46 -9.58 -21.55 6.57
C GLY A 46 -10.17 -20.23 7.10
N LEU A 47 -11.15 -20.30 8.01
CA LEU A 47 -11.72 -19.10 8.64
C LEU A 47 -10.76 -18.52 9.67
N VAL A 48 -10.18 -19.36 10.53
CA VAL A 48 -9.20 -18.93 11.53
C VAL A 48 -7.99 -18.28 10.85
N ARG A 49 -7.39 -18.95 9.87
CA ARG A 49 -6.28 -18.41 9.09
C ARG A 49 -6.65 -17.10 8.38
N GLY A 50 -7.87 -17.00 7.86
CA GLY A 50 -8.37 -15.77 7.24
C GLY A 50 -8.46 -14.61 8.23
N ALA A 51 -8.97 -14.86 9.43
CA ALA A 51 -9.05 -13.89 10.52
C ALA A 51 -7.67 -13.40 10.98
N GLU A 52 -6.75 -14.32 11.24
CA GLU A 52 -5.37 -14.00 11.62
C GLU A 52 -4.66 -13.16 10.55
N THR A 53 -4.83 -13.53 9.28
CA THR A 53 -4.26 -12.78 8.15
C THR A 53 -4.85 -11.37 8.09
N PHE A 54 -6.16 -11.23 8.26
CA PHE A 54 -6.84 -9.94 8.26
C PHE A 54 -6.38 -9.05 9.44
N GLN A 55 -6.30 -9.62 10.63
CA GLN A 55 -5.83 -8.91 11.82
C GLN A 55 -4.38 -8.42 11.67
N ARG A 56 -3.53 -9.20 10.99
CA ARG A 56 -2.15 -8.77 10.67
C ARG A 56 -2.12 -7.51 9.81
N GLU A 57 -3.06 -7.35 8.88
CA GLU A 57 -3.14 -6.11 8.07
C GLU A 57 -3.52 -4.89 8.93
N LEU A 58 -4.37 -5.06 9.94
CA LEU A 58 -4.65 -3.99 10.91
C LEU A 58 -3.41 -3.64 11.73
N LEU A 59 -2.60 -4.63 12.11
CA LEU A 59 -1.33 -4.38 12.84
C LEU A 59 -0.33 -3.61 11.95
N TRP A 60 -0.23 -3.93 10.66
CA TRP A 60 0.60 -3.15 9.74
C TRP A 60 0.15 -1.69 9.65
N ARG A 61 -1.16 -1.45 9.65
CA ARG A 61 -1.70 -0.10 9.69
C ARG A 61 -1.28 0.63 10.98
N GLU A 62 -1.44 0.02 12.13
CA GLU A 62 -1.02 0.59 13.43
C GLU A 62 0.50 0.83 13.48
N PHE A 63 1.28 -0.10 12.95
CA PHE A 63 2.73 0.06 12.82
C PHE A 63 3.10 1.26 11.95
N ALA A 64 2.40 1.50 10.85
CA ALA A 64 2.63 2.67 10.00
C ALA A 64 2.41 3.98 10.78
N HIS A 65 1.34 4.08 11.57
CA HIS A 65 1.08 5.24 12.43
C HIS A 65 2.13 5.39 13.53
N HIS A 66 2.56 4.29 14.13
CA HIS A 66 3.65 4.29 15.11
C HIS A 66 4.95 4.83 14.50
N VAL A 67 5.33 4.36 13.31
CA VAL A 67 6.53 4.86 12.62
C VAL A 67 6.40 6.35 12.31
N LEU A 68 5.26 6.79 11.78
CA LEU A 68 5.06 8.22 11.48
C LEU A 68 5.11 9.09 12.74
N HIS A 69 4.54 8.61 13.87
CA HIS A 69 4.58 9.32 15.15
C HIS A 69 6.01 9.53 15.65
N HIS A 70 6.83 8.49 15.64
CA HIS A 70 8.21 8.55 16.14
C HIS A 70 9.19 9.17 15.15
N PHE A 71 8.89 9.10 13.85
CA PHE A 71 9.71 9.63 12.77
C PHE A 71 8.90 10.55 11.85
N PRO A 72 8.44 11.71 12.34
CA PRO A 72 7.52 12.58 11.61
C PRO A 72 8.09 13.19 10.32
N ALA A 73 9.41 13.13 10.13
CA ALA A 73 10.07 13.58 8.90
C ALA A 73 10.00 12.55 7.75
N THR A 74 9.47 11.35 7.98
CA THR A 74 9.46 10.27 6.98
C THR A 74 8.65 10.58 5.71
N PRO A 75 7.58 11.40 5.69
CA PRO A 75 6.95 11.80 4.44
C PRO A 75 7.88 12.55 3.48
N GLU A 76 8.90 13.22 4.03
CA GLU A 76 9.84 14.05 3.28
C GLU A 76 11.23 13.41 3.12
N ARG A 77 11.63 12.55 4.05
CA ARG A 77 12.96 11.96 4.12
C ARG A 77 12.90 10.44 4.27
N PRO A 78 13.85 9.69 3.68
CA PRO A 78 13.91 8.26 3.92
C PRO A 78 14.18 7.97 5.40
N LEU A 79 13.56 6.93 5.94
CA LEU A 79 13.80 6.46 7.31
C LEU A 79 15.25 6.01 7.47
N ASP A 80 15.78 5.27 6.49
CA ASP A 80 17.20 4.96 6.41
C ASP A 80 17.97 6.10 5.72
N ALA A 81 18.67 6.89 6.52
CA ALA A 81 19.41 8.08 6.06
C ALA A 81 20.46 7.78 4.98
N ARG A 82 20.94 6.53 4.86
CA ARG A 82 21.88 6.11 3.81
C ARG A 82 21.30 6.34 2.42
N PHE A 83 19.99 6.24 2.26
CA PHE A 83 19.29 6.47 0.99
C PHE A 83 19.04 7.94 0.66
N ALA A 84 19.36 8.89 1.55
CA ALA A 84 19.18 10.32 1.28
C ALA A 84 20.03 10.80 0.07
N LYS A 85 21.16 10.13 -0.20
CA LYS A 85 22.05 10.43 -1.32
C LYS A 85 21.81 9.54 -2.55
N PHE A 86 20.74 8.72 -2.55
CA PHE A 86 20.46 7.86 -3.70
C PHE A 86 20.14 8.71 -4.94
N SER A 87 20.81 8.39 -6.06
CA SER A 87 20.65 9.13 -7.32
C SER A 87 19.37 8.71 -8.05
N TRP A 88 18.28 9.43 -7.79
CA TRP A 88 17.03 9.26 -8.50
C TRP A 88 17.08 9.95 -9.87
N ARG A 89 16.49 9.28 -10.86
CA ARG A 89 16.29 9.86 -12.20
C ARG A 89 15.20 10.95 -12.12
N ARG A 90 15.36 12.00 -12.95
CA ARG A 90 14.34 13.03 -13.14
C ARG A 90 13.84 12.95 -14.58
N SER A 91 12.55 12.65 -14.76
CA SER A 91 11.89 12.62 -16.07
C SER A 91 10.40 12.86 -15.94
N ALA A 92 9.97 14.04 -16.31
CA ALA A 92 8.57 14.39 -16.33
C ALA A 92 7.78 13.56 -17.36
N ALA A 93 8.42 13.16 -18.46
CA ALA A 93 7.78 12.33 -19.49
C ALA A 93 7.47 10.93 -18.95
N LEU A 94 8.45 10.27 -18.32
CA LEU A 94 8.24 8.94 -17.71
C LEU A 94 7.24 8.97 -16.56
N LEU A 95 7.27 10.03 -15.73
CA LEU A 95 6.30 10.19 -14.66
C LEU A 95 4.87 10.32 -15.23
N ARG A 96 4.67 11.15 -16.24
CA ARG A 96 3.35 11.28 -16.89
C ARG A 96 2.89 9.99 -17.54
N ALA A 97 3.76 9.26 -18.24
CA ALA A 97 3.43 7.97 -18.83
C ALA A 97 2.98 6.97 -17.76
N TRP A 98 3.69 6.90 -16.62
CA TRP A 98 3.31 6.08 -15.49
C TRP A 98 1.95 6.50 -14.89
N GLN A 99 1.74 7.79 -14.64
CA GLN A 99 0.47 8.32 -14.10
C GLN A 99 -0.73 8.04 -15.00
N ARG A 100 -0.52 7.99 -16.33
CA ARG A 100 -1.58 7.75 -17.31
C ARG A 100 -1.81 6.28 -17.61
N GLY A 101 -0.92 5.38 -17.17
CA GLY A 101 -0.95 3.98 -17.57
C GLY A 101 -0.60 3.80 -19.05
N GLU A 102 0.47 4.43 -19.49
CA GLU A 102 1.01 4.46 -20.84
C GLU A 102 2.49 4.04 -20.86
N THR A 103 2.85 3.12 -19.97
CA THR A 103 4.24 2.64 -19.84
C THR A 103 4.60 1.55 -20.84
N GLY A 104 3.60 0.92 -21.44
CA GLY A 104 3.75 -0.27 -22.28
C GLY A 104 3.84 -1.58 -21.52
N ILE A 105 3.76 -1.55 -20.18
CA ILE A 105 3.73 -2.74 -19.33
C ILE A 105 2.27 -3.01 -18.91
N PRO A 106 1.62 -4.05 -19.44
CA PRO A 106 0.17 -4.24 -19.31
C PRO A 106 -0.34 -4.20 -17.88
N MET A 107 0.34 -4.84 -16.93
CA MET A 107 -0.08 -4.90 -15.52
C MET A 107 0.06 -3.53 -14.82
N VAL A 108 1.11 -2.78 -15.13
CA VAL A 108 1.32 -1.42 -14.61
C VAL A 108 0.25 -0.48 -15.16
N ASP A 109 0.04 -0.54 -16.48
CA ASP A 109 -0.89 0.34 -17.18
C ASP A 109 -2.34 0.10 -16.76
N ALA A 110 -2.73 -1.17 -16.61
CA ALA A 110 -4.05 -1.54 -16.10
C ALA A 110 -4.28 -0.99 -14.68
N GLY A 111 -3.31 -1.20 -13.77
CA GLY A 111 -3.41 -0.71 -12.40
C GLY A 111 -3.48 0.82 -12.32
N MET A 112 -2.67 1.54 -13.10
CA MET A 112 -2.69 3.01 -13.09
C MET A 112 -3.97 3.59 -13.70
N ARG A 113 -4.56 2.92 -14.69
CA ARG A 113 -5.87 3.32 -15.26
C ARG A 113 -7.01 3.04 -14.27
N GLU A 114 -6.99 1.89 -13.60
CA GLU A 114 -7.94 1.56 -12.53
C GLU A 114 -7.90 2.64 -11.44
N LEU A 115 -6.70 2.93 -10.90
CA LEU A 115 -6.51 3.97 -9.89
C LEU A 115 -7.09 5.31 -10.31
N ARG A 116 -6.82 5.73 -11.55
CA ARG A 116 -7.29 7.03 -12.07
C ARG A 116 -8.81 7.08 -12.26
N THR A 117 -9.44 5.96 -12.58
CA THR A 117 -10.87 5.89 -12.88
C THR A 117 -11.70 5.70 -11.62
N THR A 118 -11.22 4.91 -10.67
CA THR A 118 -12.00 4.47 -9.51
C THR A 118 -11.54 5.10 -8.19
N GLY A 119 -10.33 5.65 -8.13
CA GLY A 119 -9.70 6.08 -6.89
C GLY A 119 -9.29 4.91 -5.98
N THR A 120 -9.39 3.66 -6.47
CA THR A 120 -9.02 2.45 -5.73
C THR A 120 -7.97 1.66 -6.49
N LEU A 121 -7.23 0.84 -5.77
CA LEU A 121 -6.25 -0.07 -6.38
C LEU A 121 -5.98 -1.22 -5.44
N HIS A 122 -6.04 -2.43 -5.97
CA HIS A 122 -5.72 -3.64 -5.21
C HIS A 122 -4.29 -3.60 -4.65
N ASN A 123 -4.07 -4.08 -3.41
CA ASN A 123 -2.75 -4.00 -2.74
C ASN A 123 -1.59 -4.54 -3.59
N ARG A 124 -1.76 -5.70 -4.23
CA ARG A 124 -0.71 -6.27 -5.09
C ARG A 124 -0.41 -5.41 -6.32
N ALA A 125 -1.42 -4.79 -6.89
CA ALA A 125 -1.23 -3.84 -7.98
C ALA A 125 -0.50 -2.56 -7.49
N ARG A 126 -0.82 -2.04 -6.28
CA ARG A 126 -0.06 -0.92 -5.67
C ARG A 126 1.42 -1.25 -5.57
N MET A 127 1.77 -2.45 -5.11
CA MET A 127 3.17 -2.89 -5.02
C MET A 127 3.86 -2.93 -6.38
N ILE A 128 3.20 -3.47 -7.40
CA ILE A 128 3.75 -3.61 -8.75
C ILE A 128 4.00 -2.23 -9.38
N VAL A 129 3.00 -1.35 -9.37
CA VAL A 129 3.13 -0.03 -10.00
C VAL A 129 4.14 0.85 -9.25
N ALA A 130 4.24 0.72 -7.92
CA ALA A 130 5.24 1.43 -7.11
C ALA A 130 6.65 0.90 -7.35
N SER A 131 6.82 -0.41 -7.42
CA SER A 131 8.09 -1.06 -7.77
C SER A 131 8.56 -0.63 -9.16
N PHE A 132 7.67 -0.60 -10.14
CA PHE A 132 7.99 -0.15 -11.49
C PHE A 132 8.49 1.30 -11.50
N LEU A 133 7.81 2.21 -10.78
CA LEU A 133 8.24 3.60 -10.67
C LEU A 133 9.64 3.72 -10.06
N THR A 134 9.88 3.04 -8.94
CA THR A 134 11.09 3.26 -8.14
C THR A 134 12.29 2.48 -8.65
N LYS A 135 12.11 1.23 -9.06
CA LYS A 135 13.19 0.32 -9.42
C LYS A 135 13.48 0.27 -10.92
N HIS A 136 12.45 0.32 -11.76
CA HIS A 136 12.64 0.27 -13.22
C HIS A 136 12.81 1.66 -13.82
N LEU A 137 11.91 2.60 -13.50
CA LEU A 137 12.05 3.98 -13.99
C LEU A 137 13.07 4.78 -13.17
N ARG A 138 13.39 4.34 -11.96
CA ARG A 138 14.28 5.00 -11.00
C ARG A 138 13.83 6.42 -10.66
N LEU A 139 12.52 6.67 -10.71
CA LEU A 139 11.95 7.95 -10.29
C LEU A 139 11.80 7.97 -8.77
N HIS A 140 11.87 9.17 -8.20
CA HIS A 140 11.82 9.34 -6.74
C HIS A 140 10.48 8.84 -6.18
N TRP A 141 10.52 8.02 -5.14
CA TRP A 141 9.34 7.45 -4.51
C TRP A 141 8.30 8.49 -4.08
N ARG A 142 8.74 9.71 -3.70
CA ARG A 142 7.83 10.81 -3.32
C ARG A 142 6.93 11.27 -4.48
N GLU A 143 7.36 11.14 -5.72
CA GLU A 143 6.49 11.46 -6.87
C GLU A 143 5.30 10.48 -6.93
N GLY A 144 5.56 9.21 -6.69
CA GLY A 144 4.50 8.21 -6.59
C GLY A 144 3.64 8.38 -5.34
N ALA A 145 4.24 8.64 -4.19
CA ALA A 145 3.53 8.89 -2.94
C ALA A 145 2.57 10.09 -3.06
N ARG A 146 3.01 11.18 -3.71
CA ARG A 146 2.18 12.35 -3.99
C ARG A 146 1.02 12.02 -4.95
N TRP A 147 1.29 11.22 -5.98
CA TRP A 147 0.25 10.79 -6.91
C TRP A 147 -0.81 9.94 -6.22
N PHE A 148 -0.40 8.96 -5.40
CA PHE A 148 -1.31 8.14 -4.60
C PHE A 148 -2.13 8.97 -3.62
N TRP A 149 -1.48 9.92 -2.94
CA TRP A 149 -2.17 10.85 -2.03
C TRP A 149 -3.30 11.61 -2.72
N ASN A 150 -3.09 12.05 -3.95
CA ASN A 150 -4.06 12.85 -4.70
C ASN A 150 -5.15 12.03 -5.41
N THR A 151 -4.93 10.71 -5.56
CA THR A 151 -5.82 9.86 -6.36
C THR A 151 -6.55 8.79 -5.58
N LEU A 152 -5.97 8.27 -4.50
CA LEU A 152 -6.60 7.22 -3.69
C LEU A 152 -7.70 7.77 -2.79
N VAL A 153 -8.85 7.14 -2.77
CA VAL A 153 -9.96 7.46 -1.84
C VAL A 153 -9.64 7.07 -0.39
N ASP A 154 -8.69 6.15 -0.20
CA ASP A 154 -8.22 5.68 1.10
C ASP A 154 -6.83 6.23 1.47
N ALA A 155 -6.43 7.36 0.87
CA ALA A 155 -5.12 7.97 1.10
C ALA A 155 -4.91 8.28 2.59
N ASP A 156 -3.95 7.60 3.20
CA ASP A 156 -3.57 7.75 4.61
C ASP A 156 -2.07 8.06 4.69
N LEU A 157 -1.69 9.14 5.37
CA LEU A 157 -0.31 9.61 5.35
C LEU A 157 0.69 8.59 5.88
N ALA A 158 0.33 7.90 6.97
CA ALA A 158 1.21 6.91 7.60
C ALA A 158 1.41 5.70 6.68
N ASN A 159 0.30 5.12 6.19
CA ASN A 159 0.36 3.95 5.32
C ASN A 159 1.00 4.28 3.97
N ASN A 160 0.67 5.43 3.37
CA ASN A 160 1.26 5.85 2.11
C ASN A 160 2.78 6.00 2.25
N THR A 161 3.24 6.71 3.28
CA THR A 161 4.66 6.93 3.55
C THR A 161 5.40 5.63 3.79
N LEU A 162 4.91 4.79 4.72
CA LEU A 162 5.56 3.53 5.06
C LEU A 162 5.70 2.63 3.83
N ASN A 163 4.61 2.43 3.09
CA ASN A 163 4.60 1.49 1.97
C ASN A 163 5.42 1.97 0.77
N TRP A 164 5.42 3.27 0.47
CA TRP A 164 6.29 3.81 -0.58
C TRP A 164 7.78 3.67 -0.24
N GLN A 165 8.16 3.91 1.01
CA GLN A 165 9.53 3.71 1.46
C GLN A 165 9.91 2.22 1.53
N TRP A 166 8.96 1.34 1.89
CA TRP A 166 9.15 -0.11 1.85
C TRP A 166 9.48 -0.58 0.43
N VAL A 167 8.69 -0.19 -0.57
CA VAL A 167 8.94 -0.54 -1.98
C VAL A 167 10.25 0.10 -2.48
N ALA A 168 10.54 1.33 -2.10
CA ALA A 168 11.78 2.02 -2.52
C ALA A 168 13.05 1.43 -1.88
N GLY A 169 12.91 0.62 -0.83
CA GLY A 169 14.02 0.01 -0.13
C GLY A 169 14.65 0.88 0.95
N CYS A 170 14.03 2.01 1.33
CA CYS A 170 14.59 2.99 2.25
C CYS A 170 13.78 3.17 3.56
N GLY A 171 12.77 2.36 3.78
CA GLY A 171 11.90 2.39 4.95
C GLY A 171 12.14 1.25 5.94
N ALA A 172 11.24 1.13 6.92
CA ALA A 172 11.20 0.01 7.84
C ALA A 172 10.85 -1.28 7.10
N ASP A 173 11.50 -2.38 7.44
CA ASP A 173 11.32 -3.71 6.82
C ASP A 173 11.36 -3.67 5.29
N ALA A 174 12.24 -2.85 4.75
CA ALA A 174 12.27 -2.52 3.34
C ALA A 174 12.49 -3.73 2.44
N ALA A 175 11.76 -3.78 1.32
CA ALA A 175 11.84 -4.85 0.32
C ALA A 175 12.87 -4.51 -0.76
N PRO A 176 14.08 -5.10 -0.71
CA PRO A 176 15.12 -4.79 -1.70
C PRO A 176 14.88 -5.44 -3.07
N TYR A 177 13.98 -6.42 -3.16
CA TYR A 177 13.83 -7.29 -4.34
C TYR A 177 12.52 -7.12 -5.12
N PHE A 178 11.75 -6.12 -4.83
CA PHE A 178 10.51 -5.87 -5.57
C PHE A 178 10.77 -5.13 -6.85
#